data_47f70510e4120a790a6ed6e8d29e9aa0
#
_entry.id   47f70510e4120a790a6ed6e8d29e9aa0
#
_cell.length_a   1.000
_cell.length_b   1.000
_cell.length_c   1.000
_cell.angle_alpha   90.00
_cell.angle_beta   90.00
_cell.angle_gamma   90.00
#
_symmetry.space_group_name_H-M   'P 1'
#
loop_
_entity.id
_entity.type
_entity.pdbx_description
1 polymer ?
#
loop_
_entity_poly.entity_id
_entity_poly.type
_entity_poly.pdbx_seq_one_letter_code
_entity_poly.pdbx_strand_id
1 'polypeptide(L)'
;LHLLKVDGGDRIYDVVCGAPNVRENMKIAFVKAGGRVPAGEITKATVAGYESEGMCCSAFELGLSDDKAGLMEIDVDAPNGTNLKDIYPIDDIIFEVDNKSLTNRPDLWGHYGIAREFAALTDRELKPLPLSDLAYDGDNKIKVTVGRPDLVYRYSCVKMDNISKNTSPLSMQIRLYYCGMRGINLLADLTNYIMLEMGQPTHAFDANKIDEIVVDTPKEDCKFITLDNTERDITTDTLLIQNGSTPVAIAGIMGGLDSEIVGDTNAVVLECANFDGVSVRKSSSRLGLRTDASARYEKMLDPEMTVTAAKRFAYLLQDIDKGARVASLLTDEYVRKYPEIEITFDKAYVDKYTGIDISEERIVKTLTALGFEVAKDGASFNVKVPSFRATKDVTIKADIIEEITRIYGYDNFSIITTKSPLKPVKSSPVRSQSNEIKDILVKHYNLHEVHSYIWCDVRKYKKLGIEVEDNVKVLNIESS
;
A
#
# COMPACT_ATOMS: atom_id res chain seq x y z
N LEU A 1 33.33 23.07 14.76
CA LEU A 1 32.74 22.78 16.07
C LEU A 1 32.24 24.08 16.69
N HIS A 2 31.10 24.04 17.34
CA HIS A 2 30.44 25.14 18.03
C HIS A 2 30.30 24.76 19.53
N LEU A 3 30.52 25.71 20.42
CA LEU A 3 30.15 25.58 21.81
C LEU A 3 28.78 26.21 22.01
N LEU A 4 27.81 25.42 22.38
CA LEU A 4 26.42 25.81 22.48
C LEU A 4 25.99 25.94 23.94
N LYS A 5 25.12 26.90 24.20
CA LYS A 5 24.33 27.02 25.42
C LYS A 5 22.92 26.51 25.13
N VAL A 6 22.60 25.28 25.54
CA VAL A 6 21.33 24.62 25.28
C VAL A 6 20.42 24.75 26.49
N ASP A 7 19.28 25.42 26.30
CA ASP A 7 18.26 25.52 27.35
C ASP A 7 17.43 24.22 27.38
N GLY A 8 17.63 23.41 28.39
CA GLY A 8 16.96 22.15 28.63
C GLY A 8 15.63 22.26 29.39
N GLY A 9 15.15 23.50 29.62
CA GLY A 9 13.92 23.80 30.39
C GLY A 9 14.12 23.76 31.89
N ASP A 10 15.06 22.99 32.39
CA ASP A 10 15.46 22.94 33.82
C ASP A 10 16.70 23.79 34.11
N ARG A 11 17.65 23.86 33.18
CA ARG A 11 18.85 24.67 33.22
C ARG A 11 19.50 24.79 31.84
N ILE A 12 20.50 25.63 31.75
CA ILE A 12 21.36 25.75 30.58
C ILE A 12 22.47 24.69 30.65
N TYR A 13 22.72 24.02 29.54
CA TYR A 13 23.75 22.99 29.33
C TYR A 13 24.81 23.50 28.37
N ASP A 14 26.08 23.21 28.69
CA ASP A 14 27.18 23.40 27.76
C ASP A 14 27.33 22.17 26.86
N VAL A 15 27.28 22.39 25.55
CA VAL A 15 27.31 21.28 24.57
C VAL A 15 28.22 21.64 23.40
N VAL A 16 29.12 20.74 23.06
CA VAL A 16 29.96 20.87 21.86
C VAL A 16 29.25 20.17 20.70
N CYS A 17 29.01 20.91 19.62
CA CYS A 17 28.29 20.42 18.44
C CYS A 17 29.09 20.68 17.16
N GLY A 18 29.08 19.69 16.26
CA GLY A 18 29.75 19.78 14.95
C GLY A 18 28.79 19.94 13.75
N ALA A 19 27.49 20.05 14.00
CA ALA A 19 26.51 20.11 12.93
C ALA A 19 26.60 21.41 12.12
N PRO A 20 26.42 21.38 10.80
CA PRO A 20 26.62 22.56 9.95
C PRO A 20 25.43 23.55 10.00
N ASN A 21 24.25 23.11 10.45
CA ASN A 21 23.02 23.91 10.46
C ASN A 21 22.76 24.64 11.79
N VAL A 22 23.74 24.66 12.68
CA VAL A 22 23.63 25.34 13.98
C VAL A 22 23.44 26.85 13.79
N ARG A 23 22.43 27.41 14.47
CA ARG A 23 22.16 28.84 14.55
C ARG A 23 21.56 29.24 15.91
N GLU A 24 21.64 30.51 16.23
CA GLU A 24 21.05 31.05 17.45
C GLU A 24 19.52 30.89 17.47
N ASN A 25 18.96 30.63 18.63
CA ASN A 25 17.54 30.47 18.90
C ASN A 25 16.88 29.29 18.14
N MET A 26 17.68 28.33 17.67
CA MET A 26 17.16 27.12 17.04
C MET A 26 16.59 26.18 18.10
N LYS A 27 15.36 25.70 17.91
CA LYS A 27 14.78 24.60 18.72
C LYS A 27 15.25 23.27 18.16
N ILE A 28 15.87 22.44 19.00
CA ILE A 28 16.53 21.19 18.58
C ILE A 28 16.17 20.02 19.48
N ALA A 29 16.39 18.82 18.98
CA ALA A 29 16.40 17.62 19.81
C ALA A 29 17.71 17.56 20.62
N PHE A 30 17.59 17.40 21.93
CA PHE A 30 18.70 17.36 22.86
C PHE A 30 18.60 16.17 23.81
N VAL A 31 19.70 15.41 23.94
CA VAL A 31 19.81 14.30 24.90
C VAL A 31 20.80 14.68 25.99
N LYS A 32 20.32 14.74 27.24
CA LYS A 32 21.14 15.01 28.42
C LYS A 32 22.10 13.85 28.71
N ALA A 33 23.23 14.11 29.34
CA ALA A 33 24.09 13.05 29.86
C ALA A 33 23.31 12.11 30.80
N GLY A 34 23.47 10.81 30.61
CA GLY A 34 22.66 9.75 31.24
C GLY A 34 21.44 9.31 30.40
N GLY A 35 21.11 10.05 29.33
CA GLY A 35 20.08 9.63 28.35
C GLY A 35 20.63 8.63 27.33
N ARG A 36 19.75 7.99 26.57
CA ARG A 36 20.11 6.97 25.58
C ARG A 36 19.56 7.32 24.21
N VAL A 37 20.37 7.02 23.21
CA VAL A 37 19.98 6.99 21.78
C VAL A 37 20.22 5.58 21.23
N PRO A 38 19.76 5.23 20.03
CA PRO A 38 20.02 3.91 19.44
C PRO A 38 21.49 3.48 19.44
N ALA A 39 22.41 4.43 19.28
CA ALA A 39 23.86 4.17 19.30
C ALA A 39 24.45 3.88 20.70
N GLY A 40 23.74 4.20 21.79
CA GLY A 40 24.19 3.96 23.16
C GLY A 40 23.81 5.04 24.15
N GLU A 41 24.44 5.00 25.31
CA GLU A 41 24.25 5.98 26.39
C GLU A 41 25.11 7.24 26.14
N ILE A 42 24.52 8.40 26.34
CA ILE A 42 25.22 9.70 26.25
C ILE A 42 25.79 10.01 27.59
N THR A 43 27.09 10.21 27.62
CA THR A 43 27.83 10.56 28.83
C THR A 43 28.44 11.96 28.71
N LYS A 44 28.77 12.60 29.83
CA LYS A 44 29.60 13.81 29.80
C LYS A 44 30.95 13.49 29.16
N ALA A 45 31.38 14.31 28.23
CA ALA A 45 32.60 14.10 27.47
C ALA A 45 33.36 15.43 27.31
N THR A 46 34.69 15.36 27.25
CA THR A 46 35.53 16.51 26.89
C THR A 46 35.79 16.43 25.38
N VAL A 47 35.30 17.39 24.62
CA VAL A 47 35.45 17.48 23.17
C VAL A 47 36.20 18.77 22.83
N ALA A 48 37.34 18.65 22.16
CA ALA A 48 38.22 19.79 21.80
C ALA A 48 38.60 20.69 23.00
N GLY A 49 38.73 20.10 24.21
CA GLY A 49 39.09 20.81 25.42
C GLY A 49 37.94 21.46 26.21
N TYR A 50 36.70 21.28 25.76
CA TYR A 50 35.48 21.78 26.40
C TYR A 50 34.61 20.62 26.90
N GLU A 51 34.02 20.77 28.08
CA GLU A 51 33.03 19.82 28.57
C GLU A 51 31.74 19.91 27.76
N SER A 52 31.19 18.73 27.37
CA SER A 52 29.89 18.60 26.76
C SER A 52 28.99 17.80 27.70
N GLU A 53 27.88 18.39 28.12
CA GLU A 53 26.94 17.80 29.09
C GLU A 53 25.77 17.05 28.46
N GLY A 54 25.91 16.72 27.19
CA GLY A 54 24.87 16.01 26.38
C GLY A 54 25.19 16.08 24.91
N MET A 55 24.21 15.70 24.10
CA MET A 55 24.32 15.67 22.65
C MET A 55 23.09 16.32 22.00
N CYS A 56 23.33 17.28 21.10
CA CYS A 56 22.33 17.77 20.16
C CYS A 56 22.23 16.76 19.02
N CYS A 57 21.02 16.29 18.68
CA CYS A 57 20.83 15.14 17.82
C CYS A 57 20.28 15.51 16.45
N SER A 58 20.76 14.82 15.44
CA SER A 58 20.05 14.65 14.16
C SER A 58 18.88 13.68 14.32
N ALA A 59 17.96 13.68 13.35
CA ALA A 59 16.86 12.70 13.31
C ALA A 59 17.40 11.26 13.16
N PHE A 60 18.53 11.08 12.47
CA PHE A 60 19.21 9.79 12.35
C PHE A 60 19.70 9.25 13.70
N GLU A 61 20.35 10.08 14.51
CA GLU A 61 20.86 9.67 15.81
C GLU A 61 19.75 9.27 16.78
N LEU A 62 18.54 9.80 16.56
CA LEU A 62 17.35 9.43 17.32
C LEU A 62 16.62 8.20 16.73
N GLY A 63 17.02 7.69 15.55
CA GLY A 63 16.34 6.60 14.85
C GLY A 63 15.00 6.99 14.25
N LEU A 64 14.85 8.27 13.86
CA LEU A 64 13.61 8.85 13.33
C LEU A 64 13.68 9.16 11.84
N SER A 65 14.86 9.05 11.21
CA SER A 65 15.10 9.33 9.81
C SER A 65 16.47 8.80 9.40
N ASP A 66 16.75 8.70 8.11
CA ASP A 66 18.09 8.46 7.56
C ASP A 66 18.90 9.75 7.37
N ASP A 67 18.32 10.91 7.70
CA ASP A 67 18.98 12.22 7.54
C ASP A 67 20.06 12.44 8.60
N LYS A 68 21.31 12.61 8.10
CA LYS A 68 22.51 12.89 8.88
C LYS A 68 23.06 14.30 8.63
N ALA A 69 22.39 15.11 7.82
CA ALA A 69 22.95 16.36 7.32
C ALA A 69 23.10 17.43 8.40
N GLY A 70 22.31 17.35 9.48
CA GLY A 70 22.37 18.34 10.57
C GLY A 70 21.52 17.95 11.77
N LEU A 71 21.38 18.92 12.69
CA LEU A 71 20.51 18.76 13.84
C LEU A 71 19.04 18.68 13.41
N MET A 72 18.27 17.85 14.09
CA MET A 72 16.82 17.80 13.97
C MET A 72 16.22 19.10 14.56
N GLU A 73 15.72 19.94 13.70
CA GLU A 73 15.02 21.15 14.08
C GLU A 73 13.55 20.86 14.40
N ILE A 74 13.10 21.32 15.57
CA ILE A 74 11.72 21.11 16.03
C ILE A 74 10.80 22.10 15.31
N ASP A 75 9.79 21.60 14.62
CA ASP A 75 8.86 22.35 13.77
C ASP A 75 7.54 22.72 14.46
N VAL A 76 7.43 22.44 15.76
CA VAL A 76 6.26 22.78 16.59
C VAL A 76 6.67 23.74 17.71
N ASP A 77 5.72 24.59 18.12
CA ASP A 77 5.93 25.48 19.25
C ASP A 77 5.66 24.72 20.56
N ALA A 78 6.75 24.34 21.24
CA ALA A 78 6.71 23.66 22.52
C ALA A 78 7.69 24.33 23.50
N PRO A 79 7.41 24.35 24.83
CA PRO A 79 8.36 24.83 25.83
C PRO A 79 9.67 24.07 25.79
N ASN A 80 10.79 24.75 26.07
CA ASN A 80 12.09 24.11 26.20
C ASN A 80 12.04 23.02 27.28
N GLY A 81 12.68 21.88 27.04
CA GLY A 81 12.66 20.72 27.92
C GLY A 81 11.46 19.80 27.77
N THR A 82 10.50 20.09 26.84
CA THR A 82 9.42 19.18 26.52
C THR A 82 9.98 17.87 25.99
N ASN A 83 9.42 16.74 26.43
CA ASN A 83 9.80 15.42 25.91
C ASN A 83 9.31 15.27 24.47
N LEU A 84 10.16 14.78 23.58
CA LEU A 84 9.80 14.57 22.16
C LEU A 84 8.63 13.62 21.98
N LYS A 85 8.42 12.68 22.89
CA LYS A 85 7.26 11.76 22.89
C LYS A 85 5.91 12.48 23.04
N ASP A 86 5.91 13.66 23.65
CA ASP A 86 4.69 14.42 23.89
C ASP A 86 4.29 15.27 22.67
N ILE A 87 5.21 15.45 21.71
CA ILE A 87 5.02 16.31 20.54
C ILE A 87 5.10 15.57 19.21
N TYR A 88 5.75 14.39 19.17
CA TYR A 88 5.87 13.58 17.97
C TYR A 88 5.42 12.13 18.19
N PRO A 89 4.93 11.43 17.17
CA PRO A 89 4.49 10.04 17.25
C PRO A 89 5.68 9.07 17.27
N ILE A 90 6.55 9.16 18.30
CA ILE A 90 7.78 8.35 18.41
C ILE A 90 7.66 7.19 19.40
N ASP A 91 6.58 7.12 20.15
CA ASP A 91 6.28 6.03 21.08
C ASP A 91 5.01 5.29 20.59
N ASP A 92 5.19 4.42 19.61
CA ASP A 92 4.11 3.73 18.92
C ASP A 92 4.43 2.26 18.70
N ILE A 93 3.43 1.46 18.36
CA ILE A 93 3.57 0.04 18.04
C ILE A 93 3.30 -0.14 16.56
N ILE A 94 4.29 -0.63 15.83
CA ILE A 94 4.19 -0.95 14.42
C ILE A 94 4.28 -2.47 14.26
N PHE A 95 3.37 -3.03 13.48
CA PHE A 95 3.41 -4.43 13.10
C PHE A 95 3.14 -4.58 11.60
N GLU A 96 3.82 -5.52 11.01
CA GLU A 96 3.63 -5.88 9.61
C GLU A 96 2.58 -6.99 9.51
N VAL A 97 1.67 -6.85 8.54
CA VAL A 97 0.68 -7.88 8.21
C VAL A 97 1.10 -8.56 6.91
N ASP A 98 1.79 -9.70 7.01
CA ASP A 98 2.06 -10.58 5.88
C ASP A 98 1.02 -11.72 5.85
N ASN A 99 0.00 -11.55 5.01
CA ASN A 99 -1.04 -12.57 4.85
C ASN A 99 -1.43 -12.72 3.37
N LYS A 100 -1.08 -13.87 2.81
CA LYS A 100 -1.38 -14.19 1.40
C LYS A 100 -2.88 -14.28 1.09
N SER A 101 -3.72 -14.49 2.09
CA SER A 101 -5.19 -14.52 1.94
C SER A 101 -5.82 -13.13 1.75
N LEU A 102 -5.03 -12.04 1.82
CA LEU A 102 -5.53 -10.67 1.63
C LEU A 102 -5.30 -10.12 0.22
N THR A 103 -4.89 -10.94 -0.73
CA THR A 103 -4.57 -10.50 -2.10
C THR A 103 -5.80 -10.04 -2.90
N ASN A 104 -7.00 -10.46 -2.50
CA ASN A 104 -8.28 -10.01 -3.05
C ASN A 104 -8.83 -8.74 -2.38
N ARG A 105 -8.19 -8.26 -1.32
CA ARG A 105 -8.61 -7.13 -0.50
C ARG A 105 -7.77 -5.89 -0.80
N PRO A 106 -8.04 -5.15 -1.90
CA PRO A 106 -7.28 -3.95 -2.23
C PRO A 106 -7.39 -2.84 -1.17
N ASP A 107 -8.51 -2.78 -0.44
CA ASP A 107 -8.74 -1.84 0.64
C ASP A 107 -7.78 -2.01 1.83
N LEU A 108 -7.25 -3.22 2.06
CA LEU A 108 -6.31 -3.50 3.16
C LEU A 108 -4.84 -3.16 2.83
N TRP A 109 -4.58 -2.62 1.64
CA TRP A 109 -3.25 -2.10 1.28
C TRP A 109 -3.02 -0.66 1.73
N GLY A 110 -3.91 -0.14 2.58
CA GLY A 110 -3.81 1.14 3.27
C GLY A 110 -4.24 1.03 4.74
N HIS A 111 -3.67 1.88 5.57
CA HIS A 111 -3.95 1.91 7.02
C HIS A 111 -5.43 2.13 7.33
N TYR A 112 -6.13 2.93 6.51
CA TYR A 112 -7.55 3.22 6.73
C TYR A 112 -8.44 1.98 6.54
N GLY A 113 -8.11 1.11 5.59
CA GLY A 113 -8.80 -0.18 5.43
C GLY A 113 -8.56 -1.11 6.62
N ILE A 114 -7.31 -1.20 7.10
CA ILE A 114 -6.99 -1.95 8.34
C ILE A 114 -7.69 -1.35 9.55
N ALA A 115 -7.76 -0.01 9.65
CA ALA A 115 -8.48 0.65 10.74
C ALA A 115 -9.98 0.33 10.74
N ARG A 116 -10.61 0.18 9.56
CA ARG A 116 -12.00 -0.27 9.41
C ARG A 116 -12.19 -1.67 9.95
N GLU A 117 -11.32 -2.60 9.59
CA GLU A 117 -11.32 -3.97 10.10
C GLU A 117 -11.18 -4.00 11.64
N PHE A 118 -10.19 -3.25 12.13
CA PHE A 118 -9.95 -3.17 13.57
C PHE A 118 -11.13 -2.57 14.32
N ALA A 119 -11.77 -1.53 13.77
CA ALA A 119 -12.96 -0.92 14.35
C ALA A 119 -14.13 -1.93 14.42
N ALA A 120 -14.37 -2.69 13.33
CA ALA A 120 -15.40 -3.73 13.29
C ALA A 120 -15.13 -4.87 14.29
N LEU A 121 -13.87 -5.31 14.41
CA LEU A 121 -13.47 -6.37 15.34
C LEU A 121 -13.56 -5.96 16.81
N THR A 122 -13.33 -4.69 17.13
CA THR A 122 -13.29 -4.17 18.51
C THR A 122 -14.54 -3.42 18.91
N ASP A 123 -15.58 -3.47 18.08
CA ASP A 123 -16.85 -2.73 18.29
C ASP A 123 -16.65 -1.21 18.50
N ARG A 124 -15.67 -0.63 17.80
CA ARG A 124 -15.38 0.81 17.82
C ARG A 124 -15.90 1.48 16.56
N GLU A 125 -16.10 2.79 16.65
CA GLU A 125 -16.46 3.60 15.51
C GLU A 125 -15.21 3.98 14.70
N LEU A 126 -15.25 3.79 13.37
CA LEU A 126 -14.24 4.27 12.45
C LEU A 126 -14.39 5.79 12.27
N LYS A 127 -13.35 6.54 12.61
CA LYS A 127 -13.34 7.99 12.36
C LYS A 127 -13.26 8.27 10.86
N PRO A 128 -14.11 9.14 10.32
CA PRO A 128 -14.03 9.51 8.91
C PRO A 128 -12.74 10.26 8.62
N LEU A 129 -12.20 10.09 7.40
CA LEU A 129 -11.07 10.88 6.92
C LEU A 129 -11.55 12.32 6.67
N PRO A 130 -10.89 13.35 7.23
CA PRO A 130 -11.13 14.74 6.83
C PRO A 130 -10.75 14.94 5.37
N LEU A 131 -11.66 15.55 4.62
CA LEU A 131 -11.52 15.81 3.19
C LEU A 131 -11.76 17.29 2.91
N SER A 132 -11.08 17.84 1.91
CA SER A 132 -11.35 19.20 1.40
C SER A 132 -12.24 19.09 0.17
N ASP A 133 -13.15 20.06 0.00
CA ASP A 133 -13.82 20.22 -1.28
C ASP A 133 -12.82 20.78 -2.30
N LEU A 134 -12.87 20.23 -3.52
CA LEU A 134 -12.05 20.71 -4.63
C LEU A 134 -12.72 21.88 -5.34
N ALA A 135 -13.21 22.87 -4.56
CA ALA A 135 -13.90 24.04 -5.07
C ALA A 135 -12.94 24.97 -5.82
N TYR A 136 -13.36 25.39 -7.01
CA TYR A 136 -12.65 26.34 -7.85
C TYR A 136 -13.65 27.19 -8.62
N ASP A 137 -13.53 28.52 -8.55
CA ASP A 137 -14.49 29.45 -9.14
C ASP A 137 -14.16 29.80 -10.61
N GLY A 138 -13.07 29.27 -11.18
CA GLY A 138 -12.68 29.52 -12.57
C GLY A 138 -13.11 28.40 -13.51
N ASP A 139 -12.71 28.51 -14.75
CA ASP A 139 -12.96 27.57 -15.85
C ASP A 139 -11.71 26.75 -16.27
N ASN A 140 -10.56 27.02 -15.63
CA ASN A 140 -9.34 26.29 -15.92
C ASN A 140 -9.51 24.81 -15.63
N LYS A 141 -9.19 23.97 -16.61
CA LYS A 141 -9.30 22.50 -16.53
C LYS A 141 -8.12 21.85 -17.26
N ILE A 142 -7.46 20.90 -16.64
CA ILE A 142 -6.44 20.10 -17.31
C ILE A 142 -7.13 19.21 -18.34
N LYS A 143 -6.71 19.28 -19.59
CA LYS A 143 -7.20 18.38 -20.63
C LYS A 143 -6.62 16.99 -20.42
N VAL A 144 -7.47 15.99 -20.38
CA VAL A 144 -7.09 14.57 -20.28
C VAL A 144 -7.66 13.82 -21.47
N THR A 145 -6.83 13.00 -22.12
CA THR A 145 -7.24 12.11 -23.21
C THR A 145 -6.84 10.68 -22.86
N VAL A 146 -7.80 9.77 -22.81
CA VAL A 146 -7.56 8.35 -22.57
C VAL A 146 -7.56 7.61 -23.91
N GLY A 147 -6.35 7.23 -24.40
CA GLY A 147 -6.18 6.47 -25.64
C GLY A 147 -6.43 4.96 -25.47
N ARG A 148 -6.29 4.44 -24.25
CA ARG A 148 -6.46 3.01 -23.92
C ARG A 148 -7.55 2.80 -22.85
N PRO A 149 -8.83 2.90 -23.24
CA PRO A 149 -9.97 2.72 -22.32
C PRO A 149 -10.09 1.30 -21.74
N ASP A 150 -9.39 0.34 -22.33
CA ASP A 150 -9.27 -1.03 -21.84
C ASP A 150 -8.28 -1.15 -20.66
N LEU A 151 -7.31 -0.24 -20.54
CA LEU A 151 -6.26 -0.24 -19.52
C LEU A 151 -6.43 0.84 -18.45
N VAL A 152 -7.33 1.80 -18.66
CA VAL A 152 -7.59 2.91 -17.73
C VAL A 152 -9.05 2.84 -17.29
N TYR A 153 -9.27 2.68 -15.99
CA TYR A 153 -10.65 2.64 -15.47
C TYR A 153 -11.14 4.03 -15.05
N ARG A 154 -10.26 4.82 -14.43
CA ARG A 154 -10.55 6.21 -14.10
C ARG A 154 -9.24 7.00 -14.04
N TYR A 155 -9.26 8.21 -14.56
CA TYR A 155 -8.15 9.15 -14.45
C TYR A 155 -8.69 10.48 -13.94
N SER A 156 -8.33 10.83 -12.72
CA SER A 156 -8.71 12.10 -12.11
C SER A 156 -7.47 12.95 -11.90
N CYS A 157 -7.54 14.22 -12.21
CA CYS A 157 -6.46 15.15 -11.88
C CYS A 157 -7.00 16.54 -11.52
N VAL A 158 -6.22 17.28 -10.72
CA VAL A 158 -6.52 18.63 -10.29
C VAL A 158 -5.22 19.42 -10.14
N LYS A 159 -5.23 20.69 -10.54
CA LYS A 159 -4.12 21.60 -10.30
C LYS A 159 -4.26 22.25 -8.93
N MET A 160 -3.16 22.32 -8.19
CA MET A 160 -3.02 23.11 -6.98
C MET A 160 -1.85 24.07 -7.11
N ASP A 161 -1.99 25.29 -6.64
CA ASP A 161 -0.97 26.33 -6.73
C ASP A 161 -0.74 27.07 -5.41
N ASN A 162 0.10 28.12 -5.47
CA ASN A 162 0.49 28.93 -4.34
C ASN A 162 1.10 28.12 -3.17
N ILE A 163 1.84 27.07 -3.53
CA ILE A 163 2.54 26.20 -2.59
C ILE A 163 3.85 26.90 -2.21
N SER A 164 4.03 27.15 -0.92
CA SER A 164 5.19 27.87 -0.38
C SER A 164 6.12 27.00 0.47
N LYS A 165 5.59 25.88 0.99
CA LYS A 165 6.36 24.96 1.82
C LYS A 165 6.94 23.82 0.98
N ASN A 166 8.20 23.50 1.26
CA ASN A 166 8.94 22.45 0.54
C ASN A 166 9.20 21.22 1.39
N THR A 167 9.06 21.34 2.71
CA THR A 167 9.37 20.28 3.66
C THR A 167 8.10 19.86 4.38
N SER A 168 7.87 18.58 4.49
CA SER A 168 6.77 18.01 5.26
C SER A 168 7.03 18.13 6.77
N PRO A 169 5.96 18.21 7.58
CA PRO A 169 6.11 18.23 9.04
C PRO A 169 6.85 16.98 9.55
N LEU A 170 7.65 17.15 10.60
CA LEU A 170 8.42 16.05 11.21
C LEU A 170 7.53 14.88 11.61
N SER A 171 6.33 15.15 12.12
CA SER A 171 5.36 14.09 12.45
C SER A 171 4.96 13.22 11.24
N MET A 172 4.90 13.80 10.06
CA MET A 172 4.66 13.05 8.81
C MET A 172 5.89 12.27 8.38
N GLN A 173 7.07 12.90 8.41
CA GLN A 173 8.34 12.23 8.06
C GLN A 173 8.61 11.03 8.96
N ILE A 174 8.38 11.14 10.27
CA ILE A 174 8.56 10.04 11.24
C ILE A 174 7.62 8.88 10.91
N ARG A 175 6.34 9.15 10.62
CA ARG A 175 5.38 8.10 10.24
C ARG A 175 5.77 7.41 8.93
N LEU A 176 6.20 8.17 7.92
CA LEU A 176 6.72 7.62 6.67
C LEU A 176 7.94 6.72 6.92
N TYR A 177 8.88 7.20 7.73
CA TYR A 177 10.09 6.45 8.06
C TYR A 177 9.77 5.12 8.76
N TYR A 178 8.84 5.12 9.71
CA TYR A 178 8.40 3.91 10.39
C TYR A 178 7.68 2.92 9.46
N CYS A 179 7.12 3.41 8.34
CA CYS A 179 6.55 2.57 7.29
C CYS A 179 7.57 2.21 6.18
N GLY A 180 8.86 2.45 6.39
CA GLY A 180 9.94 2.11 5.46
C GLY A 180 10.11 3.11 4.30
N MET A 181 9.52 4.31 4.39
CA MET A 181 9.64 5.38 3.41
C MET A 181 10.45 6.55 3.97
N ARG A 182 11.41 7.03 3.20
CA ARG A 182 12.16 8.25 3.60
C ARG A 182 11.37 9.51 3.23
N GLY A 183 11.51 10.56 4.02
CA GLY A 183 11.07 11.90 3.63
C GLY A 183 11.92 12.44 2.47
N ILE A 184 11.28 13.11 1.51
CA ILE A 184 11.91 13.67 0.31
C ILE A 184 11.62 15.17 0.25
N ASN A 185 10.38 15.53 0.01
CA ASN A 185 9.84 16.89 0.03
C ASN A 185 8.34 16.83 0.32
N LEU A 186 7.72 17.96 0.65
CA LEU A 186 6.31 18.00 1.05
C LEU A 186 5.38 17.28 0.07
N LEU A 187 5.53 17.49 -1.22
CA LEU A 187 4.59 16.98 -2.22
C LEU A 187 4.77 15.48 -2.46
N ALA A 188 6.01 15.01 -2.54
CA ALA A 188 6.32 13.58 -2.64
C ALA A 188 5.90 12.83 -1.36
N ASP A 189 6.16 13.42 -0.20
CA ASP A 189 5.78 12.84 1.09
C ASP A 189 4.26 12.75 1.24
N LEU A 190 3.51 13.75 0.76
CA LEU A 190 2.05 13.72 0.74
C LEU A 190 1.51 12.61 -0.15
N THR A 191 2.08 12.41 -1.35
CA THR A 191 1.66 11.31 -2.23
C THR A 191 1.93 9.95 -1.60
N ASN A 192 3.10 9.76 -0.99
CA ASN A 192 3.45 8.55 -0.25
C ASN A 192 2.55 8.34 0.98
N TYR A 193 2.26 9.41 1.72
CA TYR A 193 1.40 9.36 2.89
C TYR A 193 -0.01 8.90 2.53
N ILE A 194 -0.61 9.45 1.45
CA ILE A 194 -1.93 9.05 0.96
C ILE A 194 -1.94 7.61 0.49
N MET A 195 -0.91 7.19 -0.24
CA MET A 195 -0.77 5.80 -0.67
C MET A 195 -0.74 4.85 0.54
N LEU A 196 -0.01 5.17 1.60
CA LEU A 196 0.00 4.38 2.84
C LEU A 196 -1.32 4.49 3.61
N GLU A 197 -1.91 5.69 3.72
CA GLU A 197 -3.14 5.91 4.48
C GLU A 197 -4.34 5.21 3.83
N MET A 198 -4.51 5.35 2.51
CA MET A 198 -5.72 4.95 1.80
C MET A 198 -5.55 3.72 0.90
N GLY A 199 -4.31 3.31 0.62
CA GLY A 199 -4.02 2.28 -0.36
C GLY A 199 -4.10 2.74 -1.81
N GLN A 200 -4.39 4.03 -2.06
CA GLN A 200 -4.50 4.64 -3.38
C GLN A 200 -3.23 5.42 -3.71
N PRO A 201 -2.39 4.93 -4.64
CA PRO A 201 -1.25 5.70 -5.10
C PRO A 201 -1.70 6.97 -5.83
N THR A 202 -0.97 8.04 -5.61
CA THR A 202 -1.13 9.32 -6.29
C THR A 202 0.22 9.78 -6.81
N HIS A 203 0.22 10.65 -7.81
CA HIS A 203 1.45 11.24 -8.32
C HIS A 203 1.26 12.76 -8.50
N ALA A 204 2.31 13.52 -8.22
CA ALA A 204 2.31 14.96 -8.39
C ALA A 204 3.35 15.36 -9.44
N PHE A 205 2.89 15.98 -10.51
CA PHE A 205 3.74 16.56 -11.55
C PHE A 205 3.94 18.05 -11.29
N ASP A 206 5.11 18.58 -11.63
CA ASP A 206 5.30 20.04 -11.68
C ASP A 206 4.35 20.64 -12.71
N ALA A 207 3.44 21.51 -12.26
CA ALA A 207 2.42 22.11 -13.13
C ALA A 207 2.99 22.99 -14.25
N ASN A 208 4.25 23.42 -14.15
CA ASN A 208 4.92 24.18 -15.20
C ASN A 208 5.44 23.30 -16.35
N LYS A 209 5.42 21.98 -16.15
CA LYS A 209 5.89 20.99 -17.11
C LYS A 209 4.75 20.19 -17.76
N ILE A 210 3.50 20.47 -17.41
CA ILE A 210 2.32 19.74 -17.88
C ILE A 210 1.30 20.70 -18.47
N ASP A 211 1.06 20.58 -19.77
CA ASP A 211 0.03 21.33 -20.48
C ASP A 211 -1.24 20.51 -20.68
N GLU A 212 -1.11 19.25 -21.01
CA GLU A 212 -2.21 18.30 -21.15
C GLU A 212 -1.73 16.89 -20.75
N ILE A 213 -2.67 16.02 -20.48
CA ILE A 213 -2.39 14.60 -20.14
C ILE A 213 -2.96 13.70 -21.24
N VAL A 214 -2.12 12.82 -21.76
CA VAL A 214 -2.52 11.72 -22.65
C VAL A 214 -2.11 10.41 -22.00
N VAL A 215 -3.08 9.52 -21.76
CA VAL A 215 -2.83 8.19 -21.17
C VAL A 215 -2.97 7.15 -22.25
N ASP A 216 -1.83 6.70 -22.79
CA ASP A 216 -1.80 5.80 -23.93
C ASP A 216 -0.53 4.93 -23.93
N THR A 217 -0.47 3.93 -24.81
CA THR A 217 0.74 3.16 -25.07
C THR A 217 1.57 3.82 -26.19
N PRO A 218 2.90 3.69 -26.18
CA PRO A 218 3.73 4.24 -27.24
C PRO A 218 3.48 3.53 -28.57
N LYS A 219 3.62 4.24 -29.69
CA LYS A 219 3.43 3.68 -31.04
C LYS A 219 4.54 2.72 -31.45
N GLU A 220 5.73 2.92 -30.92
CA GLU A 220 6.93 2.12 -31.13
C GLU A 220 7.71 2.00 -29.81
N ASP A 221 8.58 1.00 -29.72
CA ASP A 221 9.42 0.82 -28.55
C ASP A 221 10.34 2.04 -28.37
N CYS A 222 10.48 2.52 -27.14
CA CYS A 222 11.22 3.73 -26.83
C CYS A 222 12.02 3.61 -25.52
N LYS A 223 12.88 4.58 -25.27
CA LYS A 223 13.64 4.73 -24.03
C LYS A 223 12.95 5.76 -23.11
N PHE A 224 12.97 5.52 -21.83
CA PHE A 224 12.42 6.42 -20.82
C PHE A 224 13.30 6.45 -19.57
N ILE A 225 13.60 7.62 -19.04
CA ILE A 225 14.39 7.78 -17.81
C ILE A 225 13.43 8.01 -16.66
N THR A 226 13.46 7.08 -15.69
CA THR A 226 12.63 7.11 -14.49
C THR A 226 13.27 7.96 -13.37
N LEU A 227 12.48 8.30 -12.32
CA LEU A 227 12.91 9.12 -11.17
C LEU A 227 14.15 8.58 -10.43
N ASP A 228 14.46 7.30 -10.55
CA ASP A 228 15.67 6.67 -10.03
C ASP A 228 16.89 6.85 -10.93
N ASN A 229 16.79 7.75 -11.93
CA ASN A 229 17.81 8.04 -12.92
C ASN A 229 18.28 6.82 -13.74
N THR A 230 17.37 5.88 -13.98
CA THR A 230 17.63 4.66 -14.74
C THR A 230 16.91 4.71 -16.07
N GLU A 231 17.66 4.50 -17.18
CA GLU A 231 17.07 4.35 -18.52
C GLU A 231 16.41 2.97 -18.65
N ARG A 232 15.16 2.97 -19.13
CA ARG A 232 14.36 1.75 -19.27
C ARG A 232 13.85 1.58 -20.69
N ASP A 233 13.81 0.32 -21.14
CA ASP A 233 13.23 -0.04 -22.44
C ASP A 233 11.72 -0.19 -22.29
N ILE A 234 10.98 0.67 -22.97
CA ILE A 234 9.52 0.72 -22.95
C ILE A 234 8.99 0.10 -24.24
N THR A 235 8.09 -0.85 -24.10
CA THR A 235 7.46 -1.54 -25.23
C THR A 235 6.07 -0.99 -25.53
N THR A 236 5.57 -1.27 -26.74
CA THR A 236 4.28 -0.77 -27.25
C THR A 236 3.04 -1.22 -26.46
N ASP A 237 3.18 -2.13 -25.51
CA ASP A 237 2.10 -2.56 -24.59
C ASP A 237 2.22 -1.95 -23.18
N THR A 238 3.24 -1.10 -22.92
CA THR A 238 3.41 -0.40 -21.65
C THR A 238 2.57 0.87 -21.64
N LEU A 239 1.67 0.99 -20.65
CA LEU A 239 0.85 2.19 -20.49
C LEU A 239 1.71 3.35 -19.95
N LEU A 240 1.66 4.49 -20.64
CA LEU A 240 2.37 5.71 -20.28
C LEU A 240 1.39 6.84 -19.98
N ILE A 241 1.84 7.75 -19.13
CA ILE A 241 1.27 9.09 -19.00
C ILE A 241 2.17 10.03 -19.75
N GLN A 242 1.59 10.86 -20.60
CA GLN A 242 2.31 11.72 -21.54
C GLN A 242 1.80 13.16 -21.43
N ASN A 243 2.69 14.14 -21.59
CA ASN A 243 2.36 15.52 -21.90
C ASN A 243 2.34 15.67 -23.42
N GLY A 244 1.16 15.69 -24.02
CA GLY A 244 1.01 15.57 -25.48
C GLY A 244 1.53 14.23 -25.99
N SER A 245 2.70 14.23 -26.62
CA SER A 245 3.39 13.03 -27.10
C SER A 245 4.63 12.66 -26.28
N THR A 246 4.99 13.46 -25.30
CA THR A 246 6.20 13.25 -24.49
C THR A 246 5.88 12.43 -23.23
N PRO A 247 6.47 11.25 -23.05
CA PRO A 247 6.28 10.46 -21.84
C PRO A 247 6.74 11.22 -20.58
N VAL A 248 5.91 11.21 -19.54
CA VAL A 248 6.19 11.83 -18.22
C VAL A 248 6.11 10.84 -17.08
N ALA A 249 5.44 9.69 -17.27
CA ALA A 249 5.44 8.60 -16.29
C ALA A 249 5.10 7.25 -16.94
N ILE A 250 5.55 6.16 -16.29
CA ILE A 250 5.04 4.81 -16.54
C ILE A 250 3.84 4.62 -15.63
N ALA A 251 2.65 4.50 -16.21
CA ALA A 251 1.38 4.48 -15.50
C ALA A 251 1.35 3.43 -14.38
N GLY A 252 1.08 3.88 -13.16
CA GLY A 252 0.99 3.04 -11.97
C GLY A 252 2.30 2.39 -11.50
N ILE A 253 3.45 2.76 -12.07
CA ILE A 253 4.76 2.19 -11.72
C ILE A 253 5.69 3.28 -11.19
N MET A 254 6.12 4.24 -12.05
CA MET A 254 7.08 5.25 -11.64
C MET A 254 7.02 6.48 -12.55
N GLY A 255 7.19 7.66 -11.96
CA GLY A 255 7.32 8.93 -12.67
C GLY A 255 8.60 9.05 -13.46
N GLY A 256 8.65 9.99 -14.40
CA GLY A 256 9.82 10.35 -15.18
C GLY A 256 10.64 11.45 -14.51
N LEU A 257 11.94 11.43 -14.77
CA LEU A 257 12.90 12.39 -14.22
C LEU A 257 12.58 13.83 -14.64
N ASP A 258 12.20 14.04 -15.90
CA ASP A 258 11.97 15.39 -16.45
C ASP A 258 10.72 16.08 -15.89
N SER A 259 9.76 15.33 -15.36
CA SER A 259 8.52 15.84 -14.74
C SER A 259 8.60 15.93 -13.21
N GLU A 260 9.77 15.66 -12.63
CA GLU A 260 10.01 15.66 -11.20
C GLU A 260 9.71 17.02 -10.56
N ILE A 261 9.17 16.95 -9.33
CA ILE A 261 9.03 18.08 -8.43
C ILE A 261 10.42 18.49 -7.94
N VAL A 262 10.74 19.74 -8.11
CA VAL A 262 12.01 20.34 -7.70
C VAL A 262 11.80 21.37 -6.58
N GLY A 263 12.90 21.85 -6.01
CA GLY A 263 12.86 22.72 -4.82
C GLY A 263 12.12 24.06 -4.97
N ASP A 264 11.86 24.51 -6.17
CA ASP A 264 11.13 25.74 -6.51
C ASP A 264 9.73 25.49 -7.11
N THR A 265 9.28 24.25 -7.15
CA THR A 265 7.94 23.88 -7.59
C THR A 265 6.89 24.47 -6.62
N ASN A 266 6.08 25.39 -7.11
CA ASN A 266 5.04 26.11 -6.36
C ASN A 266 3.61 25.79 -6.84
N ALA A 267 3.48 24.96 -7.86
CA ALA A 267 2.21 24.47 -8.37
C ALA A 267 2.35 23.04 -8.91
N VAL A 268 1.34 22.22 -8.69
CA VAL A 268 1.33 20.81 -9.10
C VAL A 268 0.06 20.43 -9.86
N VAL A 269 0.18 19.48 -10.77
CA VAL A 269 -0.93 18.69 -11.28
C VAL A 269 -0.91 17.36 -10.51
N LEU A 270 -1.89 17.20 -9.62
CA LEU A 270 -2.06 15.96 -8.87
C LEU A 270 -2.80 14.95 -9.73
N GLU A 271 -2.22 13.78 -9.92
CA GLU A 271 -2.83 12.59 -10.53
C GLU A 271 -3.37 11.66 -9.45
N CYS A 272 -4.61 11.22 -9.64
CA CYS A 272 -5.23 10.14 -8.89
C CYS A 272 -5.93 9.23 -9.92
N ALA A 273 -5.35 8.08 -10.20
CA ALA A 273 -5.82 7.24 -11.31
C ALA A 273 -6.08 5.79 -10.87
N ASN A 274 -6.78 5.07 -11.72
CA ASN A 274 -7.02 3.64 -11.57
C ASN A 274 -6.77 2.95 -12.91
N PHE A 275 -5.81 2.02 -12.90
CA PHE A 275 -5.33 1.32 -14.10
C PHE A 275 -5.62 -0.18 -14.01
N ASP A 276 -5.61 -0.86 -15.16
CA ASP A 276 -5.70 -2.32 -15.21
C ASP A 276 -4.53 -2.97 -14.46
N GLY A 277 -4.83 -3.69 -13.40
CA GLY A 277 -3.82 -4.30 -12.53
C GLY A 277 -2.99 -5.37 -13.22
N VAL A 278 -3.53 -6.03 -14.25
CA VAL A 278 -2.79 -7.05 -15.02
C VAL A 278 -1.75 -6.38 -15.92
N SER A 279 -2.11 -5.27 -16.56
CA SER A 279 -1.19 -4.48 -17.39
C SER A 279 -0.05 -3.91 -16.54
N VAL A 280 -0.37 -3.29 -15.38
CA VAL A 280 0.65 -2.76 -14.46
C VAL A 280 1.59 -3.87 -13.99
N ARG A 281 1.06 -5.02 -13.57
CA ARG A 281 1.87 -6.17 -13.13
C ARG A 281 2.80 -6.69 -14.23
N LYS A 282 2.30 -6.84 -15.46
CA LYS A 282 3.12 -7.32 -16.59
C LYS A 282 4.24 -6.35 -16.93
N SER A 283 3.94 -5.05 -16.98
CA SER A 283 4.92 -4.00 -17.26
C SER A 283 5.97 -3.89 -16.14
N SER A 284 5.54 -3.90 -14.87
CA SER A 284 6.42 -3.92 -13.69
C SER A 284 7.39 -5.13 -13.70
N SER A 285 6.87 -6.31 -14.01
CA SER A 285 7.66 -7.55 -14.09
C SER A 285 8.68 -7.50 -15.24
N ARG A 286 8.28 -7.03 -16.42
CA ARG A 286 9.17 -6.91 -17.59
C ARG A 286 10.30 -5.91 -17.35
N LEU A 287 9.98 -4.77 -16.74
CA LEU A 287 10.96 -3.74 -16.40
C LEU A 287 11.84 -4.10 -15.20
N GLY A 288 11.55 -5.22 -14.49
CA GLY A 288 12.19 -5.56 -13.22
C GLY A 288 12.01 -4.48 -12.16
N LEU A 289 10.92 -3.70 -12.24
CA LEU A 289 10.67 -2.52 -11.41
C LEU A 289 9.37 -2.70 -10.62
N ARG A 290 9.47 -3.26 -9.43
CA ARG A 290 8.35 -3.38 -8.52
C ARG A 290 8.39 -2.27 -7.48
N THR A 291 7.43 -1.36 -7.54
CA THR A 291 7.29 -0.24 -6.61
C THR A 291 6.09 -0.45 -5.69
N ASP A 292 6.01 0.35 -4.62
CA ASP A 292 4.86 0.38 -3.73
C ASP A 292 3.54 0.73 -4.45
N ALA A 293 3.62 1.58 -5.45
CA ALA A 293 2.48 1.90 -6.32
C ALA A 293 2.06 0.69 -7.15
N SER A 294 2.99 0.06 -7.89
CA SER A 294 2.68 -1.10 -8.74
C SER A 294 2.16 -2.29 -7.93
N ALA A 295 2.68 -2.51 -6.72
CA ALA A 295 2.22 -3.55 -5.81
C ALA A 295 0.75 -3.36 -5.37
N ARG A 296 0.27 -2.10 -5.31
CA ARG A 296 -1.12 -1.76 -5.02
C ARG A 296 -2.00 -1.85 -6.25
N TYR A 297 -1.59 -1.26 -7.38
CA TYR A 297 -2.37 -1.32 -8.62
C TYR A 297 -2.63 -2.75 -9.09
N GLU A 298 -1.66 -3.68 -8.95
CA GLU A 298 -1.86 -5.08 -9.32
C GLU A 298 -2.98 -5.78 -8.53
N LYS A 299 -3.49 -5.18 -7.44
CA LYS A 299 -4.59 -5.70 -6.62
C LYS A 299 -5.97 -5.28 -7.11
N MET A 300 -6.07 -4.52 -8.20
CA MET A 300 -7.33 -3.99 -8.74
C MET A 300 -8.01 -3.04 -7.74
N LEU A 301 -7.40 -1.88 -7.55
CA LEU A 301 -7.89 -0.84 -6.65
C LEU A 301 -9.30 -0.37 -7.03
N ASP A 302 -9.96 0.28 -6.08
CA ASP A 302 -11.28 0.87 -6.25
C ASP A 302 -11.19 2.19 -7.05
N PRO A 303 -11.84 2.31 -8.21
CA PRO A 303 -11.86 3.56 -8.97
C PRO A 303 -12.50 4.74 -8.22
N GLU A 304 -13.41 4.48 -7.27
CA GLU A 304 -14.05 5.55 -6.48
C GLU A 304 -13.07 6.23 -5.52
N MET A 305 -11.96 5.56 -5.17
CA MET A 305 -10.93 6.13 -4.30
C MET A 305 -10.14 7.26 -4.96
N THR A 306 -10.13 7.40 -6.28
CA THR A 306 -9.34 8.42 -6.98
C THR A 306 -9.73 9.83 -6.56
N VAL A 307 -11.01 10.18 -6.60
CA VAL A 307 -11.50 11.50 -6.19
C VAL A 307 -11.36 11.70 -4.68
N THR A 308 -11.59 10.66 -3.89
CA THR A 308 -11.40 10.71 -2.43
C THR A 308 -9.94 11.01 -2.07
N ALA A 309 -8.99 10.38 -2.77
CA ALA A 309 -7.56 10.64 -2.59
C ALA A 309 -7.18 12.08 -2.97
N ALA A 310 -7.73 12.62 -4.08
CA ALA A 310 -7.52 14.02 -4.45
C ALA A 310 -8.03 14.99 -3.38
N LYS A 311 -9.22 14.76 -2.85
CA LYS A 311 -9.79 15.54 -1.73
C LYS A 311 -8.97 15.44 -0.45
N ARG A 312 -8.43 14.25 -0.16
CA ARG A 312 -7.56 14.04 0.99
C ARG A 312 -6.21 14.74 0.84
N PHE A 313 -5.62 14.68 -0.35
CA PHE A 313 -4.39 15.41 -0.65
C PHE A 313 -4.58 16.92 -0.47
N ALA A 314 -5.65 17.48 -1.04
CA ALA A 314 -5.97 18.89 -0.90
C ALA A 314 -6.14 19.29 0.58
N TYR A 315 -6.84 18.48 1.37
CA TYR A 315 -7.00 18.71 2.80
C TYR A 315 -5.66 18.77 3.53
N LEU A 316 -4.80 17.77 3.34
CA LEU A 316 -3.50 17.68 4.01
C LEU A 316 -2.55 18.80 3.57
N LEU A 317 -2.50 19.07 2.25
CA LEU A 317 -1.67 20.15 1.74
C LEU A 317 -2.11 21.51 2.32
N GLN A 318 -3.40 21.82 2.31
CA GLN A 318 -3.95 23.07 2.85
C GLN A 318 -3.85 23.16 4.38
N ASP A 319 -3.81 22.04 5.09
CA ASP A 319 -3.57 22.03 6.53
C ASP A 319 -2.10 22.39 6.85
N ILE A 320 -1.16 21.86 6.07
CA ILE A 320 0.28 22.12 6.22
C ILE A 320 0.66 23.50 5.67
N ASP A 321 0.21 23.82 4.46
CA ASP A 321 0.47 25.09 3.77
C ASP A 321 -0.83 25.87 3.56
N LYS A 322 -1.12 26.79 4.45
CA LYS A 322 -2.38 27.56 4.44
C LYS A 322 -2.56 28.45 3.22
N GLY A 323 -1.50 28.68 2.46
CA GLY A 323 -1.52 29.43 1.20
C GLY A 323 -1.93 28.59 -0.01
N ALA A 324 -1.76 27.28 0.07
CA ALA A 324 -2.06 26.38 -1.02
C ALA A 324 -3.57 26.33 -1.35
N ARG A 325 -3.89 26.33 -2.63
CA ARG A 325 -5.27 26.38 -3.10
C ARG A 325 -5.48 25.51 -4.34
N VAL A 326 -6.73 25.12 -4.56
CA VAL A 326 -7.16 24.49 -5.81
C VAL A 326 -7.13 25.53 -6.93
N ALA A 327 -6.53 25.21 -8.05
CA ALA A 327 -6.25 26.12 -9.17
C ALA A 327 -6.81 25.61 -10.52
N SER A 328 -7.62 24.56 -10.50
CA SER A 328 -8.41 24.10 -11.65
C SER A 328 -9.68 23.39 -11.20
N LEU A 329 -10.62 23.23 -12.10
CA LEU A 329 -11.69 22.23 -11.95
C LEU A 329 -11.06 20.84 -11.89
N LEU A 330 -11.70 19.93 -11.15
CA LEU A 330 -11.33 18.51 -11.19
C LEU A 330 -11.65 17.98 -12.60
N THR A 331 -10.61 17.46 -13.29
CA THR A 331 -10.81 16.62 -14.47
C THR A 331 -10.99 15.20 -13.98
N ASP A 332 -12.06 14.54 -14.40
CA ASP A 332 -12.42 13.19 -13.96
C ASP A 332 -12.96 12.39 -15.14
N GLU A 333 -12.08 11.60 -15.75
CA GLU A 333 -12.40 10.72 -16.87
C GLU A 333 -12.69 9.32 -16.33
N TYR A 334 -13.97 9.05 -16.02
CA TYR A 334 -14.42 7.76 -15.50
C TYR A 334 -14.85 6.83 -16.64
N VAL A 335 -13.85 6.15 -17.19
CA VAL A 335 -13.99 5.35 -18.43
C VAL A 335 -14.71 4.04 -18.18
N ARG A 336 -14.37 3.33 -17.11
CA ARG A 336 -14.94 2.02 -16.79
C ARG A 336 -15.40 1.96 -15.34
N LYS A 337 -16.72 2.09 -15.16
CA LYS A 337 -17.35 1.93 -13.84
C LYS A 337 -17.45 0.46 -13.46
N TYR A 338 -17.19 0.17 -12.18
CA TYR A 338 -17.57 -1.12 -11.64
C TYR A 338 -19.09 -1.20 -11.48
N PRO A 339 -19.69 -2.37 -11.69
CA PRO A 339 -21.11 -2.55 -11.43
C PRO A 339 -21.39 -2.41 -9.93
N GLU A 340 -22.49 -1.76 -9.58
CA GLU A 340 -23.01 -1.82 -8.23
C GLU A 340 -23.48 -3.26 -7.94
N ILE A 341 -23.05 -3.82 -6.83
CA ILE A 341 -23.38 -5.18 -6.43
C ILE A 341 -24.34 -5.13 -5.25
N GLU A 342 -25.52 -5.73 -5.44
CA GLU A 342 -26.51 -5.95 -4.39
C GLU A 342 -26.71 -7.45 -4.19
N ILE A 343 -26.66 -7.88 -2.92
CA ILE A 343 -26.77 -9.29 -2.55
C ILE A 343 -27.92 -9.43 -1.56
N THR A 344 -28.93 -10.24 -1.93
CA THR A 344 -30.07 -10.54 -1.06
C THR A 344 -29.95 -11.94 -0.49
N PHE A 345 -30.12 -12.06 0.84
CA PHE A 345 -30.13 -13.33 1.57
C PHE A 345 -31.08 -13.22 2.76
N ASP A 346 -31.36 -14.33 3.43
CA ASP A 346 -32.19 -14.40 4.63
C ASP A 346 -31.43 -15.00 5.81
N LYS A 347 -32.00 -14.85 7.01
CA LYS A 347 -31.43 -15.42 8.25
C LYS A 347 -31.24 -16.93 8.15
N ALA A 348 -32.18 -17.65 7.51
CA ALA A 348 -32.11 -19.10 7.38
C ALA A 348 -30.90 -19.55 6.53
N TYR A 349 -30.51 -18.72 5.55
CA TYR A 349 -29.29 -18.97 4.77
C TYR A 349 -28.03 -18.83 5.66
N VAL A 350 -27.97 -17.80 6.50
CA VAL A 350 -26.86 -17.63 7.46
C VAL A 350 -26.76 -18.83 8.39
N ASP A 351 -27.86 -19.22 9.05
CA ASP A 351 -27.91 -20.34 9.99
C ASP A 351 -27.52 -21.68 9.33
N LYS A 352 -27.97 -21.88 8.09
CA LYS A 352 -27.61 -23.09 7.32
C LYS A 352 -26.12 -23.19 7.05
N TYR A 353 -25.46 -22.08 6.66
CA TYR A 353 -24.05 -22.10 6.31
C TYR A 353 -23.14 -22.08 7.52
N THR A 354 -23.51 -21.38 8.58
CA THR A 354 -22.71 -21.25 9.80
C THR A 354 -22.93 -22.43 10.76
N GLY A 355 -24.10 -23.04 10.74
CA GLY A 355 -24.51 -24.09 11.69
C GLY A 355 -24.81 -23.57 13.08
N ILE A 356 -24.85 -22.24 13.28
CA ILE A 356 -25.14 -21.57 14.55
C ILE A 356 -26.18 -20.46 14.33
N ASP A 357 -26.82 -20.04 15.43
CA ASP A 357 -27.76 -18.92 15.44
C ASP A 357 -27.02 -17.62 15.73
N ILE A 358 -26.76 -16.84 14.68
CA ILE A 358 -26.21 -15.48 14.77
C ILE A 358 -27.39 -14.49 14.70
N SER A 359 -27.58 -13.63 15.72
CA SER A 359 -28.71 -12.72 15.72
C SER A 359 -28.72 -11.74 14.54
N GLU A 360 -29.89 -11.33 14.10
CA GLU A 360 -30.06 -10.37 12.99
C GLU A 360 -29.37 -9.04 13.29
N GLU A 361 -29.44 -8.56 14.55
CA GLU A 361 -28.77 -7.34 14.99
C GLU A 361 -27.23 -7.46 14.83
N ARG A 362 -26.68 -8.64 15.17
CA ARG A 362 -25.24 -8.89 15.01
C ARG A 362 -24.85 -8.91 13.53
N ILE A 363 -25.65 -9.50 12.65
CA ILE A 363 -25.44 -9.51 11.19
C ILE A 363 -25.40 -8.08 10.67
N VAL A 364 -26.43 -7.28 10.95
CA VAL A 364 -26.52 -5.87 10.50
C VAL A 364 -25.36 -5.07 11.05
N LYS A 365 -25.06 -5.16 12.34
CA LYS A 365 -23.97 -4.44 12.99
C LYS A 365 -22.63 -4.76 12.33
N THR A 366 -22.35 -6.04 12.10
CA THR A 366 -21.09 -6.48 11.48
C THR A 366 -20.93 -5.91 10.07
N LEU A 367 -21.93 -6.09 9.21
CA LEU A 367 -21.85 -5.63 7.83
C LEU A 367 -21.77 -4.10 7.75
N THR A 368 -22.55 -3.38 8.56
CA THR A 368 -22.49 -1.91 8.60
C THR A 368 -21.12 -1.40 9.06
N ALA A 369 -20.52 -2.03 10.08
CA ALA A 369 -19.19 -1.68 10.57
C ALA A 369 -18.09 -1.88 9.51
N LEU A 370 -18.28 -2.85 8.60
CA LEU A 370 -17.41 -3.12 7.47
C LEU A 370 -17.67 -2.19 6.25
N GLY A 371 -18.69 -1.32 6.34
CA GLY A 371 -19.03 -0.35 5.30
C GLY A 371 -20.09 -0.81 4.28
N PHE A 372 -20.77 -1.95 4.53
CA PHE A 372 -21.90 -2.36 3.70
C PHE A 372 -23.16 -1.57 4.08
N GLU A 373 -23.95 -1.20 3.08
CA GLU A 373 -25.29 -0.67 3.31
C GLU A 373 -26.26 -1.83 3.43
N VAL A 374 -26.97 -1.93 4.56
CA VAL A 374 -27.87 -3.05 4.86
C VAL A 374 -29.29 -2.56 5.00
N ALA A 375 -30.17 -2.97 4.11
CA ALA A 375 -31.61 -2.78 4.24
C ALA A 375 -32.27 -4.11 4.61
N LYS A 376 -33.19 -4.07 5.59
CA LYS A 376 -33.94 -5.24 6.04
C LYS A 376 -35.39 -5.13 5.59
N ASP A 377 -35.89 -6.18 4.93
CA ASP A 377 -37.30 -6.34 4.56
C ASP A 377 -37.82 -7.68 5.06
N GLY A 378 -38.60 -7.64 6.13
CA GLY A 378 -39.05 -8.86 6.82
C GLY A 378 -37.89 -9.72 7.30
N ALA A 379 -37.79 -10.95 6.80
CA ALA A 379 -36.70 -11.90 7.09
C ALA A 379 -35.51 -11.76 6.14
N SER A 380 -35.60 -10.93 5.11
CA SER A 380 -34.57 -10.75 4.09
C SER A 380 -33.68 -9.56 4.41
N PHE A 381 -32.39 -9.71 4.10
CA PHE A 381 -31.40 -8.65 4.08
C PHE A 381 -31.05 -8.32 2.62
N ASN A 382 -31.12 -7.07 2.25
CA ASN A 382 -30.59 -6.57 0.99
C ASN A 382 -29.34 -5.75 1.29
N VAL A 383 -28.19 -6.21 0.80
CA VAL A 383 -26.88 -5.68 1.12
C VAL A 383 -26.25 -5.11 -0.12
N LYS A 384 -26.00 -3.78 -0.09
CA LYS A 384 -25.20 -3.11 -1.12
C LYS A 384 -23.72 -3.20 -0.74
N VAL A 385 -22.94 -3.79 -1.64
CA VAL A 385 -21.49 -3.98 -1.46
C VAL A 385 -20.79 -2.66 -1.70
N PRO A 386 -19.91 -2.17 -0.78
CA PRO A 386 -19.15 -0.96 -1.01
C PRO A 386 -18.16 -1.12 -2.16
N SER A 387 -17.89 -0.05 -2.90
CA SER A 387 -17.07 -0.07 -4.11
C SER A 387 -15.69 -0.71 -3.89
N PHE A 388 -15.05 -0.44 -2.77
CA PHE A 388 -13.74 -0.99 -2.42
C PHE A 388 -13.75 -2.52 -2.15
N ARG A 389 -14.92 -3.15 -2.03
CA ARG A 389 -15.11 -4.61 -1.92
C ARG A 389 -15.70 -5.22 -3.18
N ALA A 390 -16.24 -4.38 -4.08
CA ALA A 390 -16.93 -4.83 -5.29
C ALA A 390 -16.00 -5.15 -6.48
N THR A 391 -14.69 -4.84 -6.39
CA THR A 391 -13.77 -4.98 -7.52
C THR A 391 -13.51 -6.44 -7.93
N LYS A 392 -13.35 -7.34 -6.98
CA LYS A 392 -13.19 -8.79 -7.19
C LYS A 392 -13.29 -9.61 -5.90
N ASP A 393 -13.94 -9.08 -4.90
CA ASP A 393 -13.89 -9.62 -3.54
C ASP A 393 -15.26 -10.16 -3.14
N VAL A 394 -16.24 -9.30 -2.90
CA VAL A 394 -17.60 -9.70 -2.48
C VAL A 394 -18.56 -9.65 -3.65
N THR A 395 -19.00 -10.82 -4.12
CA THR A 395 -19.85 -10.93 -5.32
C THR A 395 -21.06 -11.85 -5.15
N ILE A 396 -21.01 -12.75 -4.19
CA ILE A 396 -22.05 -13.77 -3.94
C ILE A 396 -22.42 -13.85 -2.45
N LYS A 397 -23.52 -14.53 -2.15
CA LYS A 397 -24.00 -14.72 -0.75
C LYS A 397 -22.96 -15.37 0.15
N ALA A 398 -22.15 -16.28 -0.36
CA ALA A 398 -21.13 -16.97 0.40
C ALA A 398 -20.05 -16.00 0.92
N ASP A 399 -19.70 -14.98 0.12
CA ASP A 399 -18.75 -13.95 0.53
C ASP A 399 -19.30 -13.13 1.71
N ILE A 400 -20.61 -12.85 1.72
CA ILE A 400 -21.25 -12.19 2.86
C ILE A 400 -21.22 -13.08 4.12
N ILE A 401 -21.37 -14.39 3.97
CA ILE A 401 -21.23 -15.32 5.11
C ILE A 401 -19.80 -15.27 5.66
N GLU A 402 -18.81 -15.21 4.81
CA GLU A 402 -17.41 -15.04 5.23
C GLU A 402 -17.23 -13.76 6.06
N GLU A 403 -17.77 -12.63 5.59
CA GLU A 403 -17.70 -11.36 6.34
C GLU A 403 -18.35 -11.46 7.74
N ILE A 404 -19.51 -12.08 7.82
CA ILE A 404 -20.21 -12.28 9.10
C ILE A 404 -19.39 -13.18 10.03
N THR A 405 -18.91 -14.32 9.52
CA THR A 405 -18.25 -15.34 10.33
C THR A 405 -16.85 -14.95 10.80
N ARG A 406 -16.07 -14.27 9.96
CA ARG A 406 -14.74 -13.83 10.34
C ARG A 406 -14.76 -12.75 11.44
N ILE A 407 -15.73 -11.84 11.42
CA ILE A 407 -15.91 -10.84 12.49
C ILE A 407 -16.57 -11.45 13.72
N TYR A 408 -17.47 -12.43 13.54
CA TYR A 408 -18.01 -13.20 14.66
C TYR A 408 -16.89 -13.95 15.42
N GLY A 409 -15.86 -14.40 14.71
CA GLY A 409 -14.68 -15.11 15.22
C GLY A 409 -14.83 -16.62 15.13
N TYR A 410 -13.93 -17.27 14.40
CA TYR A 410 -13.97 -18.72 14.20
C TYR A 410 -13.78 -19.53 15.50
N ASP A 411 -13.13 -18.96 16.49
CA ASP A 411 -12.98 -19.58 17.82
C ASP A 411 -14.30 -19.72 18.58
N ASN A 412 -15.34 -18.98 18.18
CA ASN A 412 -16.67 -19.05 18.76
C ASN A 412 -17.54 -20.18 18.15
N PHE A 413 -17.02 -20.90 17.16
CA PHE A 413 -17.72 -22.04 16.56
C PHE A 413 -17.41 -23.33 17.31
N SER A 414 -18.47 -24.04 17.71
CA SER A 414 -18.31 -25.36 18.32
C SER A 414 -17.85 -26.38 17.31
N ILE A 415 -16.88 -27.20 17.66
CA ILE A 415 -16.47 -28.33 16.85
C ILE A 415 -17.55 -29.39 16.86
N ILE A 416 -18.21 -29.60 15.72
CA ILE A 416 -19.26 -30.61 15.59
C ILE A 416 -18.73 -31.70 14.65
N THR A 417 -18.62 -32.92 15.16
CA THR A 417 -18.29 -34.09 14.34
C THR A 417 -19.51 -34.51 13.54
N THR A 418 -19.41 -34.42 12.22
CA THR A 418 -20.47 -34.87 11.31
C THR A 418 -20.62 -36.39 11.41
N LYS A 419 -21.85 -36.85 11.65
CA LYS A 419 -22.16 -38.27 11.58
C LYS A 419 -22.64 -38.64 10.19
N SER A 420 -21.87 -39.47 9.51
CA SER A 420 -22.21 -39.97 8.19
C SER A 420 -22.39 -41.50 8.25
N PRO A 421 -23.42 -42.09 7.68
CA PRO A 421 -23.52 -43.53 7.59
C PRO A 421 -22.41 -44.09 6.74
N LEU A 422 -21.68 -45.06 7.27
CA LEU A 422 -20.67 -45.79 6.50
C LEU A 422 -21.38 -46.61 5.41
N LYS A 423 -21.12 -46.27 4.17
CA LYS A 423 -21.60 -47.06 3.02
C LYS A 423 -20.40 -47.80 2.40
N PRO A 424 -20.56 -49.05 2.05
CA PRO A 424 -19.50 -49.78 1.34
C PRO A 424 -19.17 -49.04 0.04
N VAL A 425 -17.91 -48.73 -0.15
CA VAL A 425 -17.44 -48.17 -1.43
C VAL A 425 -17.25 -49.32 -2.42
N LYS A 426 -17.96 -49.26 -3.55
CA LYS A 426 -17.72 -50.18 -4.65
C LYS A 426 -16.40 -49.80 -5.31
N SER A 427 -15.40 -50.67 -5.26
CA SER A 427 -14.19 -50.50 -6.03
C SER A 427 -14.52 -50.48 -7.53
N SER A 428 -13.90 -49.60 -8.30
CA SER A 428 -14.02 -49.67 -9.75
C SER A 428 -13.35 -50.94 -10.26
N PRO A 429 -13.90 -51.58 -11.29
CA PRO A 429 -13.31 -52.81 -11.90
C PRO A 429 -11.84 -52.60 -12.26
N VAL A 430 -11.48 -51.44 -12.79
CA VAL A 430 -10.10 -51.07 -13.16
C VAL A 430 -9.17 -51.09 -11.94
N ARG A 431 -9.61 -50.52 -10.82
CA ARG A 431 -8.82 -50.49 -9.58
C ARG A 431 -8.63 -51.90 -9.00
N SER A 432 -9.68 -52.74 -9.04
CA SER A 432 -9.63 -54.10 -8.60
C SER A 432 -8.64 -54.93 -9.44
N GLN A 433 -8.72 -54.85 -10.77
CA GLN A 433 -7.78 -55.49 -11.70
C GLN A 433 -6.33 -54.99 -11.51
N SER A 434 -6.15 -53.68 -11.35
CA SER A 434 -4.83 -53.11 -11.10
C SER A 434 -4.21 -53.65 -9.81
N ASN A 435 -4.97 -53.77 -8.73
CA ASN A 435 -4.52 -54.36 -7.49
C ASN A 435 -4.18 -55.86 -7.64
N GLU A 436 -4.99 -56.61 -8.38
CA GLU A 436 -4.77 -58.02 -8.66
C GLU A 436 -3.46 -58.20 -9.45
N ILE A 437 -3.21 -57.40 -10.48
CA ILE A 437 -1.97 -57.41 -11.24
C ILE A 437 -0.77 -57.11 -10.35
N LYS A 438 -0.86 -56.08 -9.51
CA LYS A 438 0.21 -55.75 -8.55
C LYS A 438 0.50 -56.90 -7.58
N ASP A 439 -0.54 -57.53 -7.07
CA ASP A 439 -0.41 -58.69 -6.20
C ASP A 439 0.31 -59.87 -6.89
N ILE A 440 -0.05 -60.13 -8.14
CA ILE A 440 0.63 -61.18 -8.94
C ILE A 440 2.10 -60.83 -9.13
N LEU A 441 2.41 -59.60 -9.53
CA LEU A 441 3.79 -59.18 -9.76
C LEU A 441 4.65 -59.27 -8.49
N VAL A 442 4.10 -58.87 -7.34
CA VAL A 442 4.82 -58.94 -6.06
C VAL A 442 4.96 -60.39 -5.58
N LYS A 443 3.86 -61.18 -5.57
CA LYS A 443 3.84 -62.51 -4.95
C LYS A 443 4.46 -63.62 -5.80
N HIS A 444 4.33 -63.56 -7.12
CA HIS A 444 4.81 -64.64 -8.03
C HIS A 444 6.08 -64.25 -8.76
N TYR A 445 6.34 -62.95 -9.00
CA TYR A 445 7.52 -62.51 -9.74
C TYR A 445 8.55 -61.80 -8.85
N ASN A 446 8.27 -61.68 -7.54
CA ASN A 446 9.17 -61.09 -6.55
C ASN A 446 9.60 -59.64 -6.92
N LEU A 447 8.71 -58.89 -7.52
CA LEU A 447 8.92 -57.49 -7.86
C LEU A 447 8.56 -56.57 -6.67
N HIS A 448 9.18 -55.43 -6.60
CA HIS A 448 8.86 -54.39 -5.61
C HIS A 448 8.03 -53.25 -6.24
N GLU A 449 6.91 -52.87 -5.59
CA GLU A 449 6.21 -51.68 -5.98
C GLU A 449 6.99 -50.47 -5.50
N VAL A 450 7.26 -49.52 -6.41
CA VAL A 450 7.98 -48.30 -6.11
C VAL A 450 7.14 -47.07 -6.51
N HIS A 451 7.21 -46.03 -5.70
CA HIS A 451 6.67 -44.73 -6.04
C HIS A 451 7.80 -43.78 -6.39
N SER A 452 7.81 -43.30 -7.61
CA SER A 452 8.78 -42.31 -8.07
C SER A 452 8.11 -40.92 -8.17
N TYR A 453 8.92 -39.89 -8.13
CA TYR A 453 8.45 -38.56 -8.47
C TYR A 453 8.11 -38.49 -9.96
N ILE A 454 7.03 -37.76 -10.26
CA ILE A 454 6.66 -37.48 -11.65
C ILE A 454 7.69 -36.57 -12.32
N TRP A 455 8.35 -35.73 -11.52
CA TRP A 455 9.36 -34.78 -11.97
C TRP A 455 10.74 -35.46 -12.01
N CYS A 456 11.44 -35.34 -13.14
CA CYS A 456 12.82 -35.73 -13.23
C CYS A 456 13.71 -34.59 -13.73
N ASP A 457 14.89 -34.45 -13.15
CA ASP A 457 15.91 -33.51 -13.61
C ASP A 457 16.84 -34.26 -14.61
N VAL A 458 16.61 -34.01 -15.89
CA VAL A 458 17.37 -34.63 -17.00
C VAL A 458 18.88 -34.37 -16.86
N ARG A 459 19.29 -33.27 -16.23
CA ARG A 459 20.70 -32.93 -15.99
C ARG A 459 21.36 -33.94 -15.04
N LYS A 460 20.61 -34.50 -14.09
CA LYS A 460 21.12 -35.55 -13.19
C LYS A 460 21.39 -36.87 -13.93
N TYR A 461 20.51 -37.23 -14.86
CA TYR A 461 20.71 -38.43 -15.70
C TYR A 461 21.94 -38.27 -16.58
N LYS A 462 22.13 -37.12 -17.22
CA LYS A 462 23.36 -36.85 -18.01
C LYS A 462 24.64 -36.93 -17.17
N LYS A 463 24.61 -36.44 -15.92
CA LYS A 463 25.77 -36.54 -15.01
C LYS A 463 26.10 -37.99 -14.63
N LEU A 464 25.11 -38.90 -14.65
CA LEU A 464 25.26 -40.32 -14.39
C LEU A 464 25.61 -41.10 -15.66
N GLY A 465 25.77 -40.45 -16.82
CA GLY A 465 26.02 -41.11 -18.10
C GLY A 465 24.81 -41.88 -18.64
N ILE A 466 23.60 -41.57 -18.14
CA ILE A 466 22.37 -42.21 -18.58
C ILE A 466 21.72 -41.29 -19.62
N GLU A 467 21.58 -41.76 -20.85
CA GLU A 467 20.79 -41.12 -21.88
C GLU A 467 19.31 -41.48 -21.64
N VAL A 468 18.45 -40.47 -21.67
CA VAL A 468 17.01 -40.66 -21.61
C VAL A 468 16.58 -41.10 -23.00
N GLU A 469 16.21 -42.39 -23.14
CA GLU A 469 15.82 -42.98 -24.44
C GLU A 469 14.59 -42.29 -25.04
N ASP A 470 14.51 -42.31 -26.37
CA ASP A 470 13.41 -41.72 -27.17
C ASP A 470 12.01 -42.24 -26.83
N ASN A 471 11.91 -43.32 -26.05
CA ASN A 471 10.64 -43.91 -25.64
C ASN A 471 10.02 -43.26 -24.39
N VAL A 472 10.74 -42.35 -23.71
CA VAL A 472 10.22 -41.58 -22.55
C VAL A 472 9.93 -40.16 -23.01
N LYS A 473 8.64 -39.81 -23.11
CA LYS A 473 8.24 -38.44 -23.37
C LYS A 473 8.46 -37.58 -22.12
N VAL A 474 9.51 -36.79 -22.16
CA VAL A 474 9.78 -35.77 -21.14
C VAL A 474 9.11 -34.48 -21.59
N LEU A 475 8.13 -34.00 -20.80
CA LEU A 475 7.58 -32.67 -20.98
C LEU A 475 8.47 -31.66 -20.22
N ASN A 476 9.09 -30.79 -20.95
CA ASN A 476 9.84 -29.68 -20.33
C ASN A 476 8.85 -28.64 -19.83
N ILE A 477 8.97 -28.27 -18.56
CA ILE A 477 8.26 -27.13 -18.00
C ILE A 477 9.09 -25.90 -18.31
N GLU A 478 8.57 -25.03 -19.16
CA GLU A 478 9.13 -23.70 -19.33
C GLU A 478 8.87 -22.91 -18.05
N SER A 479 9.93 -22.41 -17.44
CA SER A 479 9.79 -21.46 -16.33
C SER A 479 9.18 -20.18 -16.86
N SER A 480 8.01 -19.83 -16.36
CA SER A 480 7.38 -18.53 -16.61
C SER A 480 8.15 -17.42 -15.93
#